data_f7214d0c10cbae07f95dcb482eb49e92
#
_entry.id   f7214d0c10cbae07f95dcb482eb49e92
#
_cell.length_a   1.000
_cell.length_b   1.000
_cell.length_c   1.000
_cell.angle_alpha   90.00
_cell.angle_beta   90.00
_cell.angle_gamma   90.00
#
_symmetry.space_group_name_H-M   'P 1'
#
loop_
_entity.id
_entity.type
_entity.pdbx_description
1 polymer ?
#
loop_
_entity_poly.entity_id
_entity_poly.type
_entity_poly.pdbx_seq_one_letter_code
_entity_poly.pdbx_strand_id
1 'polypeptide(L)'
;SSDVCSSDLQMFFAAYQRMYAKPGNMTPGTDGKTEDEMSIDRINKLIESIKDETYSPNPAKRIYIPKKNGKMRPLGIPSFEDKLVQEVARMVLEAIYEGHFEWTSHGFRPNRSCHTALKSLQNNFNGAKWFIEGDIKGFFDNIDHDVLIEIMKGRIADDRFLRLIRKFLNAGYMEEWQFNKTYSGTPQGGIISPVLANIYLDKFDKYMNEYANKFNKGTVRSRNKDICKLNSRVHYLKRRINEVEIGRAHV
;
A
#
# COMPACT_ATOMS: atom_id res chain seq x y z
N SER A 1 -22.51 5.59 -5.95
CA SER A 1 -21.69 5.57 -7.15
C SER A 1 -20.47 6.44 -6.95
N SER A 2 -19.33 6.09 -7.57
CA SER A 2 -18.07 6.84 -7.51
C SER A 2 -18.18 8.26 -8.08
N ASP A 3 -19.11 8.48 -9.00
CA ASP A 3 -19.45 9.79 -9.59
C ASP A 3 -19.88 10.82 -8.55
N VAL A 4 -20.71 10.42 -7.58
CA VAL A 4 -21.19 11.32 -6.53
C VAL A 4 -20.08 11.67 -5.56
N CYS A 5 -19.20 10.70 -5.22
CA CYS A 5 -18.16 10.92 -4.22
C CYS A 5 -17.01 11.79 -4.73
N SER A 6 -16.56 11.62 -5.98
CA SER A 6 -15.42 12.37 -6.51
C SER A 6 -15.75 13.84 -6.87
N SER A 7 -17.04 14.18 -6.91
CA SER A 7 -17.54 15.54 -7.20
C SER A 7 -18.30 16.17 -6.03
N ASP A 8 -18.26 15.56 -4.84
CA ASP A 8 -18.95 16.06 -3.65
C ASP A 8 -18.04 17.07 -2.92
N LEU A 9 -18.55 18.28 -2.70
CA LEU A 9 -17.87 19.36 -1.98
C LEU A 9 -17.45 18.93 -0.56
N GLN A 10 -18.24 18.10 0.12
CA GLN A 10 -17.90 17.61 1.45
C GLN A 10 -16.69 16.69 1.45
N MET A 11 -16.54 15.88 0.40
CA MET A 11 -15.33 15.04 0.22
C MET A 11 -14.08 15.89 0.02
N PHE A 12 -14.17 17.00 -0.72
CA PHE A 12 -13.06 17.93 -0.89
C PHE A 12 -12.69 18.63 0.41
N PHE A 13 -13.66 19.02 1.23
CA PHE A 13 -13.38 19.57 2.56
C PHE A 13 -12.74 18.53 3.48
N ALA A 14 -13.22 17.29 3.49
CA ALA A 14 -12.60 16.23 4.28
C ALA A 14 -11.16 15.94 3.81
N ALA A 15 -10.91 15.94 2.50
CA ALA A 15 -9.58 15.79 1.93
C ALA A 15 -8.68 16.97 2.33
N TYR A 16 -9.15 18.19 2.21
CA TYR A 16 -8.43 19.40 2.62
C TYR A 16 -8.04 19.36 4.10
N GLN A 17 -8.97 19.03 5.01
CA GLN A 17 -8.69 18.88 6.44
C GLN A 17 -7.63 17.82 6.74
N ARG A 18 -7.61 16.72 5.99
CA ARG A 18 -6.58 15.67 6.13
C ARG A 18 -5.20 16.12 5.67
N MET A 19 -5.15 17.05 4.74
CA MET A 19 -3.92 17.57 4.16
C MET A 19 -3.39 18.81 4.87
N TYR A 20 -4.28 19.61 5.43
CA TYR A 20 -3.96 20.86 6.11
C TYR A 20 -2.91 20.64 7.21
N ALA A 21 -1.99 21.57 7.32
CA ALA A 21 -0.91 21.60 8.30
C ALA A 21 0.05 20.39 8.30
N LYS A 22 0.03 19.53 7.27
CA LYS A 22 1.02 18.45 7.16
C LYS A 22 2.32 18.96 6.53
N PRO A 23 3.49 18.67 7.13
CA PRO A 23 4.78 18.98 6.51
C PRO A 23 4.86 18.40 5.08
N GLY A 24 5.33 19.18 4.13
CA GLY A 24 5.45 18.78 2.72
C GLY A 24 4.26 19.13 1.84
N ASN A 25 3.06 19.39 2.38
CA ASN A 25 1.94 19.90 1.58
C ASN A 25 2.13 21.34 1.16
N MET A 26 2.86 22.14 1.97
CA MET A 26 3.28 23.52 1.65
C MET A 26 4.32 23.61 0.52
N THR A 27 4.91 22.48 0.11
CA THR A 27 5.89 22.50 -0.99
C THR A 27 5.15 22.67 -2.32
N PRO A 28 5.42 23.77 -3.08
CA PRO A 28 4.74 24.02 -4.35
C PRO A 28 5.14 22.98 -5.41
N GLY A 29 4.17 22.64 -6.26
CA GLY A 29 4.39 21.85 -7.46
C GLY A 29 5.02 22.66 -8.60
N THR A 30 4.75 22.25 -9.83
CA THR A 30 5.21 22.97 -11.06
C THR A 30 4.49 24.29 -11.28
N ASP A 31 3.29 24.45 -10.72
CA ASP A 31 2.47 25.68 -10.80
C ASP A 31 2.89 26.78 -9.79
N GLY A 32 3.81 26.47 -8.88
CA GLY A 32 4.29 27.40 -7.85
C GLY A 32 3.29 27.70 -6.73
N LYS A 33 2.09 27.11 -6.76
CA LYS A 33 1.01 27.40 -5.80
C LYS A 33 1.09 26.52 -4.57
N THR A 34 0.64 27.06 -3.43
CA THR A 34 0.57 26.38 -2.14
C THR A 34 -0.88 26.29 -1.65
N GLU A 35 -1.08 25.70 -0.46
CA GLU A 35 -2.40 25.60 0.17
C GLU A 35 -2.99 26.97 0.60
N ASP A 36 -2.16 27.98 0.83
CA ASP A 36 -2.59 29.31 1.32
C ASP A 36 -3.52 30.04 0.36
N GLU A 37 -3.49 29.68 -0.92
CA GLU A 37 -4.34 30.29 -1.95
C GLU A 37 -5.67 29.53 -2.13
N MET A 38 -5.97 28.51 -1.33
CA MET A 38 -7.18 27.69 -1.51
C MET A 38 -8.42 28.44 -1.02
N SER A 39 -9.46 28.45 -1.84
CA SER A 39 -10.75 29.05 -1.56
C SER A 39 -11.89 28.10 -1.95
N ILE A 40 -13.10 28.35 -1.42
CA ILE A 40 -14.30 27.59 -1.78
C ILE A 40 -14.58 27.69 -3.29
N ASP A 41 -14.43 28.89 -3.86
CA ASP A 41 -14.64 29.10 -5.29
C ASP A 41 -13.66 28.31 -6.15
N ARG A 42 -12.43 28.17 -5.69
CA ARG A 42 -11.40 27.39 -6.36
C ARG A 42 -11.70 25.89 -6.28
N ILE A 43 -12.18 25.40 -5.13
CA ILE A 43 -12.65 24.02 -5.00
C ILE A 43 -13.85 23.76 -5.92
N ASN A 44 -14.84 24.66 -5.97
CA ASN A 44 -15.99 24.51 -6.86
C ASN A 44 -15.58 24.46 -8.34
N LYS A 45 -14.68 25.32 -8.79
CA LYS A 45 -14.14 25.27 -10.16
C LYS A 45 -13.44 23.94 -10.46
N LEU A 46 -12.70 23.42 -9.47
CA LEU A 46 -12.03 22.12 -9.60
C LEU A 46 -13.05 20.99 -9.74
N ILE A 47 -14.10 21.00 -8.91
CA ILE A 47 -15.20 20.03 -8.98
C ILE A 47 -15.89 20.07 -10.35
N GLU A 48 -16.23 21.25 -10.86
CA GLU A 48 -16.86 21.40 -12.19
C GLU A 48 -15.94 20.86 -13.29
N SER A 49 -14.64 21.16 -13.24
CA SER A 49 -13.69 20.62 -14.23
C SER A 49 -13.54 19.09 -14.18
N ILE A 50 -13.79 18.46 -13.03
CA ILE A 50 -13.82 16.99 -12.90
C ILE A 50 -15.14 16.46 -13.47
N LYS A 51 -16.28 17.11 -13.22
CA LYS A 51 -17.59 16.71 -13.72
C LYS A 51 -17.68 16.77 -15.25
N ASP A 52 -17.13 17.80 -15.86
CA ASP A 52 -17.11 17.98 -17.31
C ASP A 52 -15.90 17.32 -18.01
N GLU A 53 -15.08 16.61 -17.22
CA GLU A 53 -13.86 15.91 -17.65
C GLU A 53 -12.78 16.80 -18.28
N THR A 54 -12.84 18.11 -18.11
CA THR A 54 -11.80 19.04 -18.60
C THR A 54 -10.58 19.08 -17.70
N TYR A 55 -10.71 18.62 -16.43
CA TYR A 55 -9.58 18.54 -15.51
C TYR A 55 -8.42 17.74 -16.10
N SER A 56 -7.23 18.33 -16.05
CA SER A 56 -5.96 17.71 -16.44
C SER A 56 -4.91 17.95 -15.37
N PRO A 57 -4.35 16.89 -14.75
CA PRO A 57 -3.31 17.04 -13.74
C PRO A 57 -2.06 17.69 -14.32
N ASN A 58 -1.40 18.54 -13.53
CA ASN A 58 -0.10 19.08 -13.87
C ASN A 58 0.99 18.00 -13.76
N PRO A 59 2.05 18.07 -14.56
CA PRO A 59 3.22 17.24 -14.38
C PRO A 59 3.83 17.44 -12.97
N ALA A 60 4.19 16.35 -12.29
CA ALA A 60 4.81 16.45 -10.98
C ALA A 60 6.23 17.08 -11.08
N LYS A 61 6.57 17.98 -10.17
CA LYS A 61 7.93 18.51 -10.06
C LYS A 61 8.87 17.43 -9.52
N ARG A 62 9.88 17.02 -10.29
CA ARG A 62 10.86 16.03 -9.85
C ARG A 62 11.96 16.66 -9.03
N ILE A 63 12.23 16.10 -7.85
CA ILE A 63 13.37 16.42 -7.01
C ILE A 63 14.07 15.12 -6.59
N TYR A 64 15.32 15.23 -6.13
CA TYR A 64 16.12 14.11 -5.70
C TYR A 64 16.43 14.18 -4.20
N ILE A 65 16.14 13.09 -3.47
CA ILE A 65 16.41 12.99 -2.04
C ILE A 65 17.54 11.96 -1.83
N PRO A 66 18.60 12.28 -1.06
CA PRO A 66 19.68 11.34 -0.79
C PRO A 66 19.20 10.18 0.09
N LYS A 67 19.54 8.96 -0.29
CA LYS A 67 19.37 7.74 0.54
C LYS A 67 20.57 7.57 1.47
N LYS A 68 20.40 6.79 2.56
CA LYS A 68 21.49 6.46 3.50
C LYS A 68 22.72 5.81 2.84
N ASN A 69 22.55 5.16 1.70
CA ASN A 69 23.61 4.51 0.93
C ASN A 69 24.25 5.43 -0.14
N GLY A 70 24.02 6.73 -0.08
CA GLY A 70 24.56 7.73 -1.02
C GLY A 70 23.87 7.80 -2.38
N LYS A 71 22.95 6.89 -2.71
CA LYS A 71 22.16 6.96 -3.95
C LYS A 71 21.06 7.98 -3.83
N MET A 72 20.70 8.62 -4.93
CA MET A 72 19.57 9.55 -4.99
C MET A 72 18.25 8.79 -5.24
N ARG A 73 17.18 9.27 -4.59
CA ARG A 73 15.81 8.79 -4.83
C ARG A 73 15.01 9.89 -5.50
N PRO A 74 14.46 9.67 -6.69
CA PRO A 74 13.55 10.63 -7.30
C PRO A 74 12.25 10.72 -6.50
N LEU A 75 11.74 11.94 -6.32
CA LEU A 75 10.45 12.22 -5.70
C LEU A 75 9.69 13.19 -6.59
N GLY A 76 8.45 12.89 -6.94
CA GLY A 76 7.55 13.77 -7.65
C GLY A 76 6.70 14.58 -6.66
N ILE A 77 6.65 15.89 -6.84
CA ILE A 77 5.81 16.79 -6.05
C ILE A 77 4.67 17.26 -6.96
N PRO A 78 3.44 16.77 -6.78
CA PRO A 78 2.26 17.26 -7.50
C PRO A 78 1.91 18.70 -7.08
N SER A 79 1.14 19.42 -7.90
CA SER A 79 0.53 20.69 -7.50
C SER A 79 -0.43 20.49 -6.32
N PHE A 80 -0.77 21.57 -5.61
CA PHE A 80 -1.66 21.44 -4.45
C PHE A 80 -3.06 20.97 -4.87
N GLU A 81 -3.60 21.48 -5.97
CA GLU A 81 -4.89 21.03 -6.52
C GLU A 81 -4.86 19.54 -6.88
N ASP A 82 -3.78 19.09 -7.52
CA ASP A 82 -3.62 17.69 -7.87
C ASP A 82 -3.50 16.80 -6.62
N LYS A 83 -2.79 17.27 -5.57
CA LYS A 83 -2.76 16.58 -4.28
C LYS A 83 -4.17 16.43 -3.69
N LEU A 84 -4.99 17.49 -3.78
CA LEU A 84 -6.35 17.49 -3.24
C LEU A 84 -7.26 16.49 -3.98
N VAL A 85 -7.23 16.51 -5.31
CA VAL A 85 -7.99 15.54 -6.13
C VAL A 85 -7.49 14.10 -5.89
N GLN A 86 -6.18 13.91 -5.78
CA GLN A 86 -5.61 12.60 -5.45
C GLN A 86 -6.04 12.10 -4.07
N GLU A 87 -6.15 12.98 -3.07
CA GLU A 87 -6.62 12.61 -1.74
C GLU A 87 -8.09 12.19 -1.77
N VAL A 88 -8.95 12.91 -2.49
CA VAL A 88 -10.35 12.50 -2.71
C VAL A 88 -10.41 11.14 -3.38
N ALA A 89 -9.66 10.94 -4.48
CA ALA A 89 -9.61 9.67 -5.17
C ALA A 89 -9.07 8.53 -4.28
N ARG A 90 -8.06 8.80 -3.43
CA ARG A 90 -7.54 7.85 -2.44
C ARG A 90 -8.60 7.43 -1.43
N MET A 91 -9.39 8.38 -0.91
CA MET A 91 -10.48 8.09 0.02
C MET A 91 -11.53 7.18 -0.60
N VAL A 92 -11.91 7.42 -1.86
CA VAL A 92 -12.84 6.57 -2.62
C VAL A 92 -12.27 5.16 -2.81
N LEU A 93 -11.01 5.07 -3.26
CA LEU A 93 -10.34 3.78 -3.48
C LEU A 93 -10.17 2.99 -2.19
N GLU A 94 -9.81 3.64 -1.08
CA GLU A 94 -9.73 2.97 0.21
C GLU A 94 -11.10 2.41 0.65
N ALA A 95 -12.17 3.16 0.48
CA ALA A 95 -13.52 2.69 0.81
C ALA A 95 -13.93 1.46 -0.02
N ILE A 96 -13.51 1.39 -1.29
CA ILE A 96 -13.82 0.27 -2.19
C ILE A 96 -12.94 -0.96 -1.90
N TYR A 97 -11.64 -0.76 -1.65
CA TYR A 97 -10.66 -1.85 -1.68
C TYR A 97 -10.21 -2.35 -0.31
N GLU A 98 -10.28 -1.52 0.77
CA GLU A 98 -9.69 -1.86 2.07
C GLU A 98 -10.24 -3.17 2.65
N GLY A 99 -11.54 -3.42 2.51
CA GLY A 99 -12.17 -4.67 2.96
C GLY A 99 -11.86 -5.91 2.12
N HIS A 100 -11.11 -5.76 1.03
CA HIS A 100 -10.86 -6.83 0.05
C HIS A 100 -9.39 -7.23 -0.08
N PHE A 101 -8.49 -6.45 0.51
CA PHE A 101 -7.07 -6.80 0.52
C PHE A 101 -6.81 -7.99 1.45
N GLU A 102 -5.85 -8.82 1.05
CA GLU A 102 -5.43 -9.95 1.87
C GLU A 102 -4.91 -9.49 3.24
N TRP A 103 -5.07 -10.35 4.24
CA TRP A 103 -4.65 -10.07 5.61
C TRP A 103 -3.12 -9.92 5.74
N THR A 104 -2.36 -10.47 4.82
CA THR A 104 -0.91 -10.39 4.70
C THR A 104 -0.41 -9.04 4.19
N SER A 105 -1.26 -8.24 3.55
CA SER A 105 -0.92 -6.91 3.06
C SER A 105 -0.94 -5.89 4.20
N HIS A 106 0.20 -5.25 4.48
CA HIS A 106 0.37 -4.30 5.60
C HIS A 106 0.79 -2.89 5.18
N GLY A 107 1.38 -2.73 3.98
CA GLY A 107 1.93 -1.46 3.52
C GLY A 107 0.86 -0.42 3.20
N PHE A 108 1.03 0.82 3.70
CA PHE A 108 0.21 1.98 3.35
C PHE A 108 -1.31 1.82 3.55
N ARG A 109 -1.72 0.94 4.42
CA ARG A 109 -3.13 0.69 4.73
C ARG A 109 -3.54 1.32 6.06
N PRO A 110 -4.81 1.77 6.22
CA PRO A 110 -5.35 2.23 7.50
C PRO A 110 -5.17 1.18 8.59
N ASN A 111 -4.78 1.59 9.79
CA ASN A 111 -4.58 0.72 10.97
C ASN A 111 -3.55 -0.43 10.76
N ARG A 112 -2.73 -0.37 9.71
CA ARG A 112 -1.64 -1.30 9.43
C ARG A 112 -0.28 -0.57 9.47
N SER A 113 0.76 -1.30 9.85
CA SER A 113 2.11 -0.74 10.00
C SER A 113 3.18 -1.83 9.90
N CYS A 114 4.45 -1.45 9.90
CA CYS A 114 5.56 -2.40 10.04
C CYS A 114 5.42 -3.26 11.31
N HIS A 115 4.92 -2.68 12.42
CA HIS A 115 4.71 -3.43 13.66
C HIS A 115 3.62 -4.49 13.52
N THR A 116 2.52 -4.21 12.81
CA THR A 116 1.48 -5.21 12.55
C THR A 116 2.00 -6.33 11.67
N ALA A 117 2.87 -6.04 10.68
CA ALA A 117 3.53 -7.03 9.86
C ALA A 117 4.46 -7.93 10.69
N LEU A 118 5.33 -7.34 11.52
CA LEU A 118 6.23 -8.09 12.40
C LEU A 118 5.47 -8.98 13.39
N LYS A 119 4.39 -8.47 13.99
CA LYS A 119 3.53 -9.26 14.88
C LYS A 119 2.86 -10.43 14.14
N SER A 120 2.43 -10.20 12.91
CA SER A 120 1.88 -11.26 12.04
C SER A 120 2.91 -12.35 11.75
N LEU A 121 4.15 -11.97 11.41
CA LEU A 121 5.26 -12.91 11.23
C LEU A 121 5.53 -13.71 12.52
N GLN A 122 5.66 -13.04 13.65
CA GLN A 122 5.90 -13.68 14.94
C GLN A 122 4.83 -14.73 15.27
N ASN A 123 3.57 -14.44 14.99
CA ASN A 123 2.46 -15.32 15.33
C ASN A 123 2.30 -16.50 14.35
N ASN A 124 2.54 -16.27 13.06
CA ASN A 124 2.19 -17.23 12.01
C ASN A 124 3.36 -18.04 11.45
N PHE A 125 4.62 -17.59 11.68
CA PHE A 125 5.81 -18.26 11.16
C PHE A 125 6.46 -19.24 12.16
N ASN A 126 5.74 -19.64 13.21
CA ASN A 126 6.22 -20.61 14.18
C ASN A 126 6.51 -21.96 13.49
N GLY A 127 7.77 -22.43 13.62
CA GLY A 127 8.25 -23.66 13.02
C GLY A 127 8.56 -23.56 11.52
N ALA A 128 8.60 -22.37 10.94
CA ALA A 128 9.13 -22.15 9.59
C ALA A 128 10.63 -22.48 9.58
N LYS A 129 11.07 -23.32 8.63
CA LYS A 129 12.50 -23.67 8.44
C LYS A 129 13.17 -22.82 7.38
N TRP A 130 12.40 -22.28 6.46
CA TRP A 130 12.86 -21.51 5.31
C TRP A 130 12.11 -20.20 5.26
N PHE A 131 12.83 -19.16 4.99
CA PHE A 131 12.31 -17.82 4.71
C PHE A 131 12.80 -17.42 3.32
N ILE A 132 11.87 -17.07 2.43
CA ILE A 132 12.18 -16.59 1.09
C ILE A 132 11.86 -15.10 1.07
N GLU A 133 12.89 -14.28 0.90
CA GLU A 133 12.76 -12.84 0.75
C GLU A 133 12.81 -12.46 -0.72
N GLY A 134 11.85 -11.67 -1.17
CA GLY A 134 11.79 -11.13 -2.51
C GLY A 134 11.57 -9.63 -2.49
N ASP A 135 12.22 -8.91 -3.41
CA ASP A 135 12.02 -7.47 -3.63
C ASP A 135 11.77 -7.19 -5.10
N ILE A 136 10.79 -6.34 -5.40
CA ILE A 136 10.46 -5.95 -6.77
C ILE A 136 11.22 -4.66 -7.10
N LYS A 137 12.26 -4.80 -7.92
CA LYS A 137 13.08 -3.67 -8.36
C LYS A 137 12.25 -2.67 -9.15
N GLY A 138 12.24 -1.41 -8.69
CA GLY A 138 11.58 -0.32 -9.41
C GLY A 138 10.07 -0.51 -9.55
N PHE A 139 9.40 -1.11 -8.57
CA PHE A 139 7.98 -1.46 -8.66
C PHE A 139 7.11 -0.28 -9.10
N PHE A 140 7.25 0.88 -8.43
CA PHE A 140 6.45 2.07 -8.77
C PHE A 140 6.71 2.60 -10.18
N ASP A 141 7.89 2.38 -10.72
CA ASP A 141 8.27 2.85 -12.06
C ASP A 141 7.81 1.89 -13.17
N ASN A 142 7.44 0.65 -12.81
CA ASN A 142 7.11 -0.42 -13.76
C ASN A 142 5.65 -0.90 -13.68
N ILE A 143 4.77 -0.22 -12.96
CA ILE A 143 3.33 -0.54 -12.96
C ILE A 143 2.78 -0.29 -14.37
N ASP A 144 2.23 -1.34 -14.98
CA ASP A 144 1.54 -1.23 -16.26
C ASP A 144 0.17 -0.54 -16.04
N HIS A 145 -0.04 0.59 -16.74
CA HIS A 145 -1.25 1.40 -16.60
C HIS A 145 -2.50 0.68 -17.08
N ASP A 146 -2.40 -0.08 -18.19
CA ASP A 146 -3.55 -0.78 -18.77
C ASP A 146 -3.96 -1.94 -17.88
N VAL A 147 -3.00 -2.70 -17.39
CA VAL A 147 -3.24 -3.79 -16.43
C VAL A 147 -3.85 -3.25 -15.13
N LEU A 148 -3.36 -2.14 -14.60
CA LEU A 148 -3.93 -1.52 -13.39
C LEU A 148 -5.38 -1.11 -13.60
N ILE A 149 -5.69 -0.40 -14.69
CA ILE A 149 -7.05 0.02 -15.03
C ILE A 149 -7.97 -1.18 -15.23
N GLU A 150 -7.49 -2.25 -15.86
CA GLU A 150 -8.28 -3.47 -16.04
C GLU A 150 -8.59 -4.17 -14.71
N ILE A 151 -7.62 -4.20 -13.79
CA ILE A 151 -7.86 -4.69 -12.42
C ILE A 151 -8.95 -3.85 -11.73
N MET A 152 -8.89 -2.53 -11.90
CA MET A 152 -9.85 -1.60 -11.28
C MET A 152 -11.25 -1.74 -11.85
N LYS A 153 -11.43 -1.98 -13.16
CA LYS A 153 -12.72 -2.25 -13.81
C LYS A 153 -13.47 -3.42 -13.19
N GLY A 154 -12.77 -4.39 -12.64
CA GLY A 154 -13.39 -5.51 -11.94
C GLY A 154 -14.26 -5.10 -10.72
N ARG A 155 -14.11 -3.86 -10.21
CA ARG A 155 -14.86 -3.35 -9.05
C ARG A 155 -15.47 -1.97 -9.26
N ILE A 156 -14.97 -1.21 -10.20
CA ILE A 156 -15.38 0.16 -10.49
C ILE A 156 -15.99 0.18 -11.89
N ALA A 157 -17.31 0.35 -11.93
CA ALA A 157 -18.06 0.43 -13.19
C ALA A 157 -18.05 1.86 -13.79
N ASP A 158 -17.56 2.84 -13.04
CA ASP A 158 -17.54 4.24 -13.45
C ASP A 158 -16.31 4.53 -14.32
N ASP A 159 -16.53 4.60 -15.62
CA ASP A 159 -15.49 4.90 -16.61
C ASP A 159 -14.91 6.31 -16.47
N ARG A 160 -15.66 7.30 -15.97
CA ARG A 160 -15.16 8.67 -15.76
C ARG A 160 -14.11 8.66 -14.65
N PHE A 161 -14.38 7.96 -13.55
CA PHE A 161 -13.41 7.80 -12.46
C PHE A 161 -12.14 7.07 -12.94
N LEU A 162 -12.29 6.01 -13.72
CA LEU A 162 -11.14 5.30 -14.30
C LEU A 162 -10.33 6.18 -15.26
N ARG A 163 -11.00 7.04 -16.07
CA ARG A 163 -10.30 8.03 -16.91
C ARG A 163 -9.56 9.07 -16.07
N LEU A 164 -10.13 9.52 -14.94
CA LEU A 164 -9.45 10.42 -14.01
C LEU A 164 -8.16 9.78 -13.45
N ILE A 165 -8.23 8.52 -13.00
CA ILE A 165 -7.04 7.78 -12.56
C ILE A 165 -6.01 7.69 -13.68
N ARG A 166 -6.43 7.37 -14.91
CA ARG A 166 -5.53 7.31 -16.07
C ARG A 166 -4.87 8.67 -16.36
N LYS A 167 -5.59 9.78 -16.19
CA LYS A 167 -5.00 11.12 -16.33
C LYS A 167 -3.85 11.32 -15.32
N PHE A 168 -4.00 10.90 -14.06
CA PHE A 168 -2.91 10.97 -13.07
C PHE A 168 -1.72 10.09 -13.45
N LEU A 169 -1.96 8.87 -13.94
CA LEU A 169 -0.88 7.98 -14.36
C LEU A 169 -0.08 8.56 -15.54
N ASN A 170 -0.75 9.27 -16.45
CA ASN A 170 -0.16 9.85 -17.64
C ASN A 170 0.35 11.29 -17.47
N ALA A 171 0.17 11.92 -16.31
CA ALA A 171 0.49 13.35 -16.09
C ALA A 171 1.96 13.69 -16.32
N GLY A 172 2.87 12.71 -16.20
CA GLY A 172 4.30 12.94 -16.39
C GLY A 172 4.96 13.69 -15.25
N TYR A 173 6.18 14.13 -15.50
CA TYR A 173 6.94 14.93 -14.54
C TYR A 173 7.83 15.96 -15.24
N MET A 174 8.14 17.03 -14.53
CA MET A 174 9.08 18.06 -14.93
C MET A 174 10.41 17.88 -14.19
N GLU A 175 11.49 17.76 -14.94
CA GLU A 175 12.86 17.65 -14.45
C GLU A 175 13.73 18.64 -15.23
N GLU A 176 14.47 19.50 -14.53
CA GLU A 176 15.34 20.52 -15.15
C GLU A 176 14.62 21.34 -16.24
N TRP A 177 13.35 21.69 -16.00
CA TRP A 177 12.46 22.43 -16.94
C TRP A 177 12.09 21.64 -18.21
N GLN A 178 12.40 20.34 -18.28
CA GLN A 178 12.00 19.46 -19.37
C GLN A 178 10.81 18.58 -18.94
N PHE A 179 9.82 18.50 -19.81
CA PHE A 179 8.69 17.60 -19.62
C PHE A 179 9.07 16.17 -20.02
N ASN A 180 8.80 15.23 -19.11
CA ASN A 180 8.99 13.80 -19.31
C ASN A 180 7.64 13.09 -19.20
N LYS A 181 7.25 12.40 -20.27
CA LYS A 181 6.02 11.62 -20.29
C LYS A 181 6.20 10.31 -19.51
N THR A 182 5.17 9.92 -18.76
CA THR A 182 5.13 8.65 -18.04
C THR A 182 4.36 7.62 -18.88
N TYR A 183 5.04 6.57 -19.33
CA TYR A 183 4.44 5.47 -20.10
C TYR A 183 4.09 4.28 -19.20
N SER A 184 4.73 4.15 -18.06
CA SER A 184 4.50 3.16 -17.02
C SER A 184 4.78 3.77 -15.65
N GLY A 185 4.29 3.13 -14.62
CA GLY A 185 4.54 3.51 -13.24
C GLY A 185 3.63 4.61 -12.70
N THR A 186 3.79 4.85 -11.42
CA THR A 186 3.13 5.96 -10.71
C THR A 186 4.19 6.89 -10.15
N PRO A 187 3.98 8.23 -10.21
CA PRO A 187 4.96 9.16 -9.67
C PRO A 187 5.26 8.86 -8.19
N GLN A 188 6.52 8.57 -7.86
CA GLN A 188 6.92 8.41 -6.47
C GLN A 188 6.70 9.73 -5.74
N GLY A 189 5.80 9.75 -4.75
CA GLY A 189 5.40 10.96 -4.01
C GLY A 189 3.96 11.40 -4.27
N GLY A 190 3.27 10.81 -5.25
CA GLY A 190 1.83 10.99 -5.42
C GLY A 190 1.04 10.41 -4.24
N ILE A 191 0.00 11.10 -3.79
CA ILE A 191 -0.84 10.69 -2.65
C ILE A 191 -1.59 9.39 -2.96
N ILE A 192 -2.01 9.21 -4.20
CA ILE A 192 -2.76 8.03 -4.66
C ILE A 192 -1.87 6.81 -4.94
N SER A 193 -0.57 7.02 -5.21
CA SER A 193 0.32 5.95 -5.66
C SER A 193 0.39 4.74 -4.73
N PRO A 194 0.40 4.88 -3.39
CA PRO A 194 0.43 3.73 -2.49
C PRO A 194 -0.82 2.83 -2.57
N VAL A 195 -2.01 3.41 -2.69
CA VAL A 195 -3.24 2.61 -2.80
C VAL A 195 -3.33 1.92 -4.16
N LEU A 196 -2.90 2.58 -5.24
CA LEU A 196 -2.81 1.96 -6.57
C LEU A 196 -1.83 0.79 -6.59
N ALA A 197 -0.68 0.93 -5.90
CA ALA A 197 0.28 -0.14 -5.71
C ALA A 197 -0.33 -1.35 -4.98
N ASN A 198 -1.07 -1.12 -3.91
CA ASN A 198 -1.77 -2.18 -3.17
C ASN A 198 -2.84 -2.87 -4.04
N ILE A 199 -3.60 -2.12 -4.83
CA ILE A 199 -4.60 -2.67 -5.77
C ILE A 199 -3.91 -3.58 -6.80
N TYR A 200 -2.77 -3.16 -7.35
CA TYR A 200 -2.01 -3.94 -8.32
C TYR A 200 -1.46 -5.22 -7.71
N LEU A 201 -0.85 -5.13 -6.52
CA LEU A 201 -0.24 -6.27 -5.82
C LEU A 201 -1.26 -7.24 -5.21
N ASP A 202 -2.48 -6.82 -4.96
CA ASP A 202 -3.54 -7.68 -4.41
C ASP A 202 -3.78 -8.95 -5.26
N LYS A 203 -3.56 -8.86 -6.57
CA LYS A 203 -3.62 -10.03 -7.46
C LYS A 203 -2.52 -11.06 -7.14
N PHE A 204 -1.32 -10.57 -6.85
CA PHE A 204 -0.21 -11.42 -6.45
C PHE A 204 -0.44 -12.02 -5.05
N ASP A 205 -0.92 -11.22 -4.10
CA ASP A 205 -1.22 -11.69 -2.74
C ASP A 205 -2.27 -12.81 -2.77
N LYS A 206 -3.34 -12.65 -3.55
CA LYS A 206 -4.37 -13.67 -3.74
C LYS A 206 -3.83 -14.95 -4.38
N TYR A 207 -3.02 -14.80 -5.43
CA TYR A 207 -2.36 -15.94 -6.05
C TYR A 207 -1.49 -16.71 -5.06
N MET A 208 -0.68 -16.00 -4.27
CA MET A 208 0.19 -16.62 -3.26
C MET A 208 -0.61 -17.31 -2.15
N ASN A 209 -1.75 -16.74 -1.73
CA ASN A 209 -2.64 -17.33 -0.76
C ASN A 209 -3.27 -18.63 -1.29
N GLU A 210 -3.76 -18.62 -2.53
CA GLU A 210 -4.24 -19.84 -3.19
C GLU A 210 -3.16 -20.92 -3.33
N TYR A 211 -1.95 -20.50 -3.72
CA TYR A 211 -0.80 -21.40 -3.82
C TYR A 211 -0.46 -22.03 -2.46
N ALA A 212 -0.39 -21.21 -1.40
CA ALA A 212 -0.14 -21.69 -0.04
C ALA A 212 -1.21 -22.67 0.42
N ASN A 213 -2.49 -22.41 0.14
CA ASN A 213 -3.59 -23.33 0.49
C ASN A 213 -3.51 -24.67 -0.27
N LYS A 214 -3.09 -24.65 -1.54
CA LYS A 214 -2.86 -25.89 -2.32
C LYS A 214 -1.64 -26.66 -1.82
N PHE A 215 -0.61 -25.96 -1.36
CA PHE A 215 0.62 -26.58 -0.84
C PHE A 215 0.44 -27.15 0.56
N ASN A 216 -0.26 -26.44 1.44
CA ASN A 216 -0.51 -26.86 2.83
C ASN A 216 -1.62 -27.91 2.87
N LYS A 217 -1.26 -29.18 2.69
CA LYS A 217 -2.19 -30.31 2.79
C LYS A 217 -2.15 -30.87 4.21
N GLY A 218 -3.34 -31.04 4.81
CA GLY A 218 -3.53 -31.65 6.14
C GLY A 218 -3.51 -30.64 7.29
N THR A 219 -4.11 -31.03 8.40
CA THR A 219 -4.29 -30.20 9.60
C THR A 219 -3.17 -30.34 10.62
N VAL A 220 -2.38 -31.40 10.54
CA VAL A 220 -1.33 -31.72 11.52
C VAL A 220 -0.07 -32.18 10.81
N ARG A 221 1.07 -31.56 11.13
CA ARG A 221 2.38 -32.06 10.69
C ARG A 221 2.66 -33.42 11.38
N SER A 222 3.05 -34.43 10.61
CA SER A 222 3.55 -35.67 11.17
C SER A 222 4.78 -35.36 12.05
N ARG A 223 4.74 -35.76 13.30
CA ARG A 223 5.89 -35.63 14.21
C ARG A 223 7.01 -36.55 13.75
N ASN A 224 8.25 -36.06 13.80
CA ASN A 224 9.40 -36.92 13.58
C ASN A 224 9.42 -38.04 14.64
N LYS A 225 9.40 -39.31 14.20
CA LYS A 225 9.31 -40.50 15.07
C LYS A 225 10.48 -40.58 16.08
N ASP A 226 11.69 -40.13 15.67
CA ASP A 226 12.86 -40.15 16.52
C ASP A 226 12.82 -39.10 17.63
N ILE A 227 12.31 -37.89 17.28
CA ILE A 227 12.06 -36.82 18.30
C ILE A 227 11.00 -37.29 19.29
N CYS A 228 9.95 -37.98 18.82
CA CYS A 228 8.94 -38.53 19.73
C CYS A 228 9.55 -39.56 20.71
N LYS A 229 10.40 -40.49 20.21
CA LYS A 229 11.13 -41.46 21.06
C LYS A 229 12.03 -40.76 22.07
N LEU A 230 12.82 -39.77 21.63
CA LEU A 230 13.71 -39.01 22.52
C LEU A 230 12.93 -38.25 23.60
N ASN A 231 11.86 -37.58 23.23
CA ASN A 231 11.01 -36.88 24.20
C ASN A 231 10.37 -37.83 25.22
N SER A 232 9.91 -38.99 24.78
CA SER A 232 9.38 -40.05 25.67
C SER A 232 10.45 -40.52 26.65
N ARG A 233 11.70 -40.69 26.16
CA ARG A 233 12.83 -41.13 27.02
C ARG A 233 13.23 -40.04 28.02
N VAL A 234 13.26 -38.77 27.58
CA VAL A 234 13.53 -37.62 28.47
C VAL A 234 12.45 -37.54 29.55
N HIS A 235 11.18 -37.68 29.19
CA HIS A 235 10.07 -37.67 30.15
C HIS A 235 10.17 -38.80 31.17
N TYR A 236 10.48 -40.01 30.71
CA TYR A 236 10.72 -41.18 31.58
C TYR A 236 11.89 -40.94 32.55
N LEU A 237 13.01 -40.42 32.07
CA LEU A 237 14.18 -40.17 32.93
C LEU A 237 13.88 -39.07 33.95
N LYS A 238 13.20 -37.98 33.57
CA LYS A 238 12.78 -36.92 34.51
C LYS A 238 11.88 -37.49 35.63
N ARG A 239 10.93 -38.37 35.26
CA ARG A 239 10.06 -39.01 36.23
C ARG A 239 10.86 -39.87 37.25
N ARG A 240 11.83 -40.65 36.76
CA ARG A 240 12.69 -41.47 37.64
C ARG A 240 13.59 -40.64 38.55
N ILE A 241 14.10 -39.53 38.06
CA ILE A 241 14.89 -38.59 38.91
C ILE A 241 14.02 -38.04 40.04
N ASN A 242 12.81 -37.58 39.74
CA ASN A 242 11.90 -37.11 40.79
C ASN A 242 11.52 -38.22 41.79
N GLU A 243 11.31 -39.47 41.35
CA GLU A 243 11.03 -40.61 42.25
C GLU A 243 12.21 -40.91 43.18
N VAL A 244 13.46 -40.77 42.71
CA VAL A 244 14.68 -40.93 43.53
C VAL A 244 14.90 -39.76 44.49
N GLU A 245 14.60 -38.55 44.09
CA GLU A 245 14.70 -37.38 44.98
C GLU A 245 13.65 -37.42 46.08
N ILE A 246 12.43 -37.84 45.80
CA ILE A 246 11.38 -38.05 46.82
C ILE A 246 11.77 -39.16 47.79
N GLY A 247 12.34 -40.29 47.26
CA GLY A 247 12.83 -41.39 48.12
C GLY A 247 14.00 -41.02 49.04
N ARG A 248 14.82 -40.03 48.66
CA ARG A 248 15.90 -39.51 49.52
C ARG A 248 15.42 -38.53 50.59
N ALA A 249 14.28 -37.90 50.42
CA ALA A 249 13.70 -36.99 51.38
C ALA A 249 12.94 -37.70 52.50
N HIS A 250 12.79 -39.02 52.43
CA HIS A 250 12.09 -39.88 53.44
C HIS A 250 13.02 -40.82 54.20
N VAL A 251 14.32 -40.66 54.08
CA VAL A 251 15.35 -41.34 54.91
C VAL A 251 16.06 -40.27 55.74
#